data_57aed69a91d00f1db5ec46c97f33668c
#
_entry.id   57aed69a91d00f1db5ec46c97f33668c
#
_cell.length_a   1.000
_cell.length_b   1.000
_cell.length_c   1.000
_cell.angle_alpha   90.00
_cell.angle_beta   90.00
_cell.angle_gamma   90.00
#
_symmetry.space_group_name_H-M   'P 1'
#
loop_
_entity.id
_entity.type
_entity.pdbx_description
1 polymer ?
#
loop_
_entity_poly.entity_id
_entity_poly.type
_entity_poly.pdbx_seq_one_letter_code
_entity_poly.pdbx_strand_id
1 'polypeptide(L)'
;MKIVSRLAFLAVPFALSFLTGCETTGGGSAYRGGRAYHVVAYKPHDQSMVQVKLSKGTQTVYVLEGDRLLMAAQANVGRGGAETPSGNFSIINKDKTKRRVSEPDAGYPMAYWCEFAPAYGFHEGFVWSSPRTHGCVRMHREAAARLYALVRIGTPVHIAQSFPEDQQYAKDVTRIDQSRDPNPPRSLLMSTEWFKDPPGPLLVDH
;
A
#
# COMPACT_ATOMS: atom_id res chain seq x y z
N MET A 1 5.45 85.56 -20.95
CA MET A 1 5.99 84.47 -21.77
C MET A 1 5.99 83.25 -20.88
N LYS A 2 4.96 82.40 -21.00
CA LYS A 2 4.82 81.18 -20.15
C LYS A 2 4.93 80.00 -21.09
N ILE A 3 5.99 79.18 -20.91
CA ILE A 3 6.24 77.92 -21.62
C ILE A 3 5.57 76.83 -20.81
N VAL A 4 4.56 76.18 -21.41
CA VAL A 4 3.86 75.02 -20.85
C VAL A 4 4.52 73.81 -21.48
N SER A 5 5.28 73.09 -20.63
CA SER A 5 5.87 71.76 -21.00
C SER A 5 4.82 70.66 -20.87
N ARG A 6 4.52 69.94 -21.94
CA ARG A 6 3.65 68.77 -21.94
C ARG A 6 4.51 67.52 -21.70
N LEU A 7 4.31 66.89 -20.56
CA LEU A 7 4.81 65.54 -20.29
C LEU A 7 3.91 64.53 -21.01
N ALA A 8 4.51 63.78 -21.94
CA ALA A 8 3.86 62.63 -22.55
C ALA A 8 4.07 61.38 -21.67
N PHE A 9 2.99 60.82 -21.16
CA PHE A 9 3.00 59.54 -20.49
C PHE A 9 3.01 58.41 -21.54
N LEU A 10 4.11 57.68 -21.62
CA LEU A 10 4.21 56.43 -22.37
C LEU A 10 3.59 55.29 -21.50
N ALA A 11 2.44 54.82 -21.91
CA ALA A 11 1.82 53.63 -21.34
C ALA A 11 2.50 52.36 -21.93
N VAL A 12 3.22 51.62 -21.11
CA VAL A 12 3.77 50.32 -21.46
C VAL A 12 2.69 49.27 -21.20
N PRO A 13 2.28 48.48 -22.20
CA PRO A 13 1.36 47.37 -21.91
C PRO A 13 2.09 46.24 -21.20
N PHE A 14 1.66 45.94 -20.01
CA PHE A 14 2.10 44.78 -19.24
C PHE A 14 1.46 43.53 -19.86
N ALA A 15 2.22 42.78 -20.66
CA ALA A 15 1.79 41.53 -21.21
C ALA A 15 1.79 40.48 -20.09
N LEU A 16 0.59 40.12 -19.64
CA LEU A 16 0.36 39.01 -18.68
C LEU A 16 0.57 37.70 -19.44
N SER A 17 1.78 37.14 -19.34
CA SER A 17 2.07 35.79 -19.86
C SER A 17 1.39 34.78 -18.94
N PHE A 18 0.26 34.21 -19.38
CA PHE A 18 -0.31 33.01 -18.77
C PHE A 18 0.62 31.84 -19.08
N LEU A 19 1.41 31.45 -18.09
CA LEU A 19 2.06 30.14 -18.08
C LEU A 19 0.95 29.08 -17.89
N THR A 20 0.50 28.52 -19.03
CA THR A 20 -0.26 27.27 -18.99
C THR A 20 0.67 26.17 -18.51
N GLY A 21 0.64 25.90 -17.20
CA GLY A 21 1.23 24.71 -16.62
C GLY A 21 0.56 23.49 -17.26
N CYS A 22 1.30 22.70 -18.03
CA CYS A 22 0.91 21.34 -18.37
C CYS A 22 0.79 20.57 -17.06
N GLU A 23 -0.43 20.44 -16.54
CA GLU A 23 -0.73 19.38 -15.60
C GLU A 23 -0.55 18.06 -16.34
N THR A 24 0.57 17.39 -16.08
CA THR A 24 0.71 15.98 -16.43
C THR A 24 -0.30 15.22 -15.58
N THR A 25 -1.50 15.02 -16.13
CA THR A 25 -2.46 14.05 -15.63
C THR A 25 -1.82 12.68 -15.74
N GLY A 26 -1.04 12.31 -14.72
CA GLY A 26 -0.65 10.93 -14.50
C GLY A 26 -1.93 10.12 -14.38
N GLY A 27 -2.20 9.26 -15.36
CA GLY A 27 -3.34 8.38 -15.40
C GLY A 27 -3.39 7.44 -14.19
N GLY A 28 -3.76 7.97 -13.03
CA GLY A 28 -4.09 7.20 -11.84
C GLY A 28 -5.42 6.51 -12.07
N SER A 29 -5.41 5.19 -12.10
CA SER A 29 -6.61 4.36 -12.19
C SER A 29 -7.72 4.90 -11.29
N ALA A 30 -8.89 5.22 -11.86
CA ALA A 30 -10.08 5.79 -11.20
C ALA A 30 -10.68 4.90 -10.09
N TYR A 31 -10.10 3.73 -9.83
CA TYR A 31 -10.47 2.77 -8.78
C TYR A 31 -9.64 2.89 -7.49
N ARG A 32 -8.79 3.89 -7.37
CA ARG A 32 -8.12 4.18 -6.10
C ARG A 32 -9.07 5.01 -5.27
N GLY A 33 -9.75 4.36 -4.35
CA GLY A 33 -10.66 4.99 -3.39
C GLY A 33 -10.08 6.29 -2.83
N GLY A 34 -10.90 7.32 -2.76
CA GLY A 34 -10.59 8.74 -2.67
C GLY A 34 -9.78 9.27 -1.49
N ARG A 35 -9.00 8.45 -0.78
CA ARG A 35 -7.99 8.89 0.20
C ARG A 35 -6.61 8.44 -0.24
N ALA A 36 -5.67 9.38 -0.27
CA ALA A 36 -4.26 9.06 -0.50
C ALA A 36 -3.78 8.12 0.61
N TYR A 37 -3.53 6.86 0.27
CA TYR A 37 -2.86 5.93 1.16
C TYR A 37 -1.36 6.14 1.04
N HIS A 38 -0.70 6.42 2.16
CA HIS A 38 0.73 6.65 2.19
C HIS A 38 1.41 5.56 3.01
N VAL A 39 2.38 4.89 2.42
CA VAL A 39 3.26 3.92 3.06
C VAL A 39 4.65 4.04 2.44
N VAL A 40 5.66 4.08 3.30
CA VAL A 40 7.06 4.06 2.88
C VAL A 40 7.66 2.69 3.17
N ALA A 41 8.54 2.22 2.31
CA ALA A 41 9.31 1.02 2.53
C ALA A 41 10.77 1.26 2.12
N TYR A 42 11.70 0.97 3.03
CA TYR A 42 13.12 1.17 2.84
C TYR A 42 13.80 -0.10 2.34
N LYS A 43 14.79 0.06 1.48
CA LYS A 43 15.62 -1.07 1.04
C LYS A 43 16.34 -1.69 2.24
N PRO A 44 16.35 -3.02 2.39
CA PRO A 44 17.21 -3.67 3.37
C PRO A 44 18.68 -3.55 2.97
N HIS A 45 19.56 -3.45 3.96
CA HIS A 45 21.00 -3.58 3.76
C HIS A 45 21.40 -5.07 3.64
N ASP A 46 20.78 -5.90 4.47
CA ASP A 46 20.93 -7.35 4.44
C ASP A 46 19.57 -8.05 4.37
N GLN A 47 19.27 -8.60 3.21
CA GLN A 47 18.02 -9.33 2.97
C GLN A 47 17.84 -10.55 3.90
N SER A 48 18.94 -11.11 4.45
CA SER A 48 18.88 -12.26 5.34
C SER A 48 18.34 -11.91 6.73
N MET A 49 18.46 -10.65 7.12
CA MET A 49 17.99 -10.11 8.41
C MET A 49 16.54 -9.62 8.37
N VAL A 50 15.87 -9.69 7.20
CA VAL A 50 14.49 -9.24 7.06
C VAL A 50 13.53 -10.22 7.73
N GLN A 51 12.62 -9.70 8.55
CA GLN A 51 11.53 -10.44 9.18
C GLN A 51 10.22 -9.65 9.12
N VAL A 52 9.10 -10.36 9.20
CA VAL A 52 7.76 -9.79 9.22
C VAL A 52 7.12 -10.05 10.58
N LYS A 53 6.52 -9.03 11.21
CA LYS A 53 5.68 -9.17 12.39
C LYS A 53 4.26 -8.70 12.07
N LEU A 54 3.26 -9.51 12.35
CA LEU A 54 1.85 -9.15 12.23
C LEU A 54 1.23 -9.03 13.62
N SER A 55 0.92 -7.82 14.04
CA SER A 55 0.11 -7.54 15.23
C SER A 55 -1.38 -7.63 14.87
N LYS A 56 -2.07 -8.63 15.44
CA LYS A 56 -3.51 -8.82 15.20
C LYS A 56 -4.35 -7.77 15.93
N GLY A 57 -3.91 -7.33 17.10
CA GLY A 57 -4.63 -6.36 17.92
C GLY A 57 -4.69 -4.99 17.28
N THR A 58 -3.58 -4.52 16.72
CA THR A 58 -3.52 -3.25 16.00
C THR A 58 -3.79 -3.39 14.50
N GLN A 59 -3.93 -4.62 13.97
CA GLN A 59 -4.04 -4.89 12.55
C GLN A 59 -2.93 -4.21 11.75
N THR A 60 -1.67 -4.43 12.16
CA THR A 60 -0.48 -3.80 11.58
C THR A 60 0.55 -4.84 11.22
N VAL A 61 1.10 -4.71 10.01
CA VAL A 61 2.29 -5.44 9.57
C VAL A 61 3.51 -4.53 9.74
N TYR A 62 4.52 -5.05 10.40
CA TYR A 62 5.86 -4.46 10.48
C TYR A 62 6.83 -5.34 9.71
N VAL A 63 7.67 -4.73 8.89
CA VAL A 63 8.82 -5.39 8.26
C VAL A 63 10.06 -4.76 8.85
N LEU A 64 10.94 -5.61 9.40
CA LEU A 64 12.16 -5.17 10.08
C LEU A 64 13.38 -5.85 9.46
N GLU A 65 14.51 -5.19 9.53
CA GLU A 65 15.84 -5.74 9.35
C GLU A 65 16.57 -5.65 10.71
N GLY A 66 16.67 -6.76 11.43
CA GLY A 66 17.01 -6.71 12.85
C GLY A 66 16.02 -5.83 13.62
N ASP A 67 16.52 -4.73 14.22
CA ASP A 67 15.70 -3.75 14.94
C ASP A 67 15.30 -2.54 14.08
N ARG A 68 15.81 -2.44 12.85
CA ARG A 68 15.50 -1.35 11.93
C ARG A 68 14.15 -1.56 11.26
N LEU A 69 13.22 -0.62 11.43
CA LEU A 69 11.95 -0.65 10.72
C LEU A 69 12.15 -0.34 9.23
N LEU A 70 11.73 -1.25 8.37
CA LEU A 70 11.70 -1.05 6.92
C LEU A 70 10.34 -0.57 6.44
N MET A 71 9.25 -1.08 7.03
CA MET A 71 7.88 -0.72 6.67
C MET A 71 6.93 -0.99 7.85
N ALA A 72 5.96 -0.09 8.05
CA ALA A 72 4.78 -0.34 8.87
C ALA A 72 3.53 -0.02 8.05
N ALA A 73 2.54 -0.91 8.04
CA ALA A 73 1.36 -0.76 7.22
C ALA A 73 0.11 -1.39 7.85
N GLN A 74 -1.05 -0.77 7.58
CA GLN A 74 -2.34 -1.34 7.94
C GLN A 74 -2.57 -2.68 7.21
N ALA A 75 -3.17 -3.62 7.94
CA ALA A 75 -3.61 -4.90 7.39
C ALA A 75 -4.96 -5.30 7.99
N ASN A 76 -5.75 -6.07 7.26
CA ASN A 76 -6.91 -6.74 7.84
C ASN A 76 -6.59 -8.20 8.09
N VAL A 77 -6.92 -8.65 9.29
CA VAL A 77 -6.80 -10.04 9.72
C VAL A 77 -8.14 -10.78 9.64
N GLY A 78 -8.10 -12.06 9.91
CA GLY A 78 -9.29 -12.93 9.99
C GLY A 78 -10.28 -12.45 11.03
N ARG A 79 -11.58 -12.51 10.67
CA ARG A 79 -12.71 -12.23 11.59
C ARG A 79 -12.89 -13.34 12.61
N GLY A 80 -13.71 -13.10 13.64
CA GLY A 80 -14.12 -14.13 14.60
C GLY A 80 -14.67 -15.37 13.91
N GLY A 81 -14.20 -16.55 14.32
CA GLY A 81 -14.52 -17.83 13.71
C GLY A 81 -13.74 -18.18 12.43
N ALA A 82 -12.86 -17.28 11.99
CA ALA A 82 -11.96 -17.50 10.85
C ALA A 82 -10.66 -16.68 11.05
N GLU A 83 -10.07 -16.83 12.21
CA GLU A 83 -8.95 -16.02 12.67
C GLU A 83 -7.67 -16.30 11.86
N THR A 84 -6.85 -15.28 11.70
CA THR A 84 -5.46 -15.45 11.27
C THR A 84 -4.70 -16.22 12.36
N PRO A 85 -4.01 -17.34 12.04
CA PRO A 85 -3.29 -18.13 13.01
C PRO A 85 -2.17 -17.31 13.66
N SER A 86 -1.98 -17.48 14.98
CA SER A 86 -0.81 -16.96 15.67
C SER A 86 0.31 -17.99 15.67
N GLY A 87 1.55 -17.53 15.71
CA GLY A 87 2.73 -18.41 15.73
C GLY A 87 3.89 -17.87 14.94
N ASN A 88 4.89 -18.74 14.73
CA ASN A 88 6.07 -18.47 13.93
C ASN A 88 5.98 -19.28 12.63
N PHE A 89 6.11 -18.56 11.55
CA PHE A 89 6.02 -19.08 10.18
C PHE A 89 7.21 -18.58 9.37
N SER A 90 7.24 -18.94 8.11
CA SER A 90 8.11 -18.33 7.10
C SER A 90 7.34 -18.16 5.80
N ILE A 91 7.78 -17.26 4.93
CA ILE A 91 7.24 -17.18 3.57
C ILE A 91 7.61 -18.45 2.83
N ILE A 92 6.62 -19.23 2.42
CA ILE A 92 6.80 -20.53 1.74
C ILE A 92 6.53 -20.45 0.24
N ASN A 93 5.78 -19.44 -0.22
CA ASN A 93 5.49 -19.22 -1.63
C ASN A 93 5.23 -17.75 -1.90
N LYS A 94 5.53 -17.29 -3.15
CA LYS A 94 5.24 -15.94 -3.64
C LYS A 94 4.67 -16.02 -5.05
N ASP A 95 3.54 -15.34 -5.27
CA ASP A 95 2.90 -15.24 -6.59
C ASP A 95 2.30 -13.84 -6.77
N LYS A 96 2.91 -13.03 -7.64
CA LYS A 96 2.43 -11.66 -7.90
C LYS A 96 1.03 -11.63 -8.51
N THR A 97 0.65 -12.67 -9.25
CA THR A 97 -0.56 -12.73 -10.08
C THR A 97 -1.59 -13.73 -9.58
N LYS A 98 -1.45 -14.12 -8.31
CA LYS A 98 -2.35 -15.08 -7.68
C LYS A 98 -3.82 -14.72 -7.87
N ARG A 99 -4.61 -15.73 -8.19
CA ARG A 99 -6.08 -15.66 -8.18
C ARG A 99 -6.66 -16.65 -7.20
N ARG A 100 -7.78 -16.28 -6.59
CA ARG A 100 -8.54 -17.20 -5.75
C ARG A 100 -9.07 -18.37 -6.55
N VAL A 101 -8.93 -19.56 -6.03
CA VAL A 101 -9.42 -20.79 -6.67
C VAL A 101 -10.72 -21.29 -6.07
N SER A 102 -11.04 -20.90 -4.83
CA SER A 102 -12.25 -21.37 -4.13
C SER A 102 -13.48 -20.53 -4.48
N GLU A 103 -14.61 -21.23 -4.63
CA GLU A 103 -15.93 -20.61 -4.80
C GLU A 103 -16.39 -19.86 -3.50
N PRO A 104 -17.29 -18.85 -3.58
CA PRO A 104 -17.94 -18.37 -4.82
C PRO A 104 -17.11 -17.37 -5.63
N ASP A 105 -15.96 -16.92 -5.14
CA ASP A 105 -15.16 -15.84 -5.71
C ASP A 105 -13.95 -16.35 -6.52
N ALA A 106 -14.07 -17.53 -7.14
CA ALA A 106 -13.02 -18.07 -8.00
C ALA A 106 -12.63 -17.08 -9.11
N GLY A 107 -11.31 -16.93 -9.32
CA GLY A 107 -10.76 -15.95 -10.24
C GLY A 107 -10.56 -14.54 -9.66
N TYR A 108 -11.06 -14.23 -8.44
CA TYR A 108 -10.79 -12.95 -7.80
C TYR A 108 -9.28 -12.74 -7.60
N PRO A 109 -8.73 -11.57 -7.96
CA PRO A 109 -7.28 -11.34 -7.83
C PRO A 109 -6.87 -11.21 -6.36
N MET A 110 -5.75 -11.83 -6.04
CA MET A 110 -5.05 -11.77 -4.75
C MET A 110 -3.60 -11.35 -5.02
N ALA A 111 -3.42 -10.19 -5.64
CA ALA A 111 -2.10 -9.74 -6.10
C ALA A 111 -1.09 -9.65 -4.95
N TYR A 112 0.19 -9.81 -5.28
CA TYR A 112 1.31 -9.79 -4.34
C TYR A 112 1.20 -10.84 -3.23
N TRP A 113 0.71 -12.01 -3.57
CA TRP A 113 0.58 -13.13 -2.65
C TRP A 113 1.93 -13.54 -2.05
N CYS A 114 1.99 -13.53 -0.73
CA CYS A 114 3.09 -14.07 0.07
C CYS A 114 2.52 -15.06 1.07
N GLU A 115 2.60 -16.36 0.75
CA GLU A 115 2.07 -17.45 1.56
C GLU A 115 3.00 -17.72 2.75
N PHE A 116 2.43 -17.82 3.95
CA PHE A 116 3.19 -18.14 5.16
C PHE A 116 2.72 -19.45 5.83
N ALA A 117 1.55 -19.96 5.46
CA ALA A 117 1.05 -21.28 5.86
C ALA A 117 0.09 -21.76 4.74
N PRO A 118 -0.22 -23.08 4.64
CA PRO A 118 -1.13 -23.57 3.62
C PRO A 118 -2.44 -22.80 3.58
N ALA A 119 -2.73 -22.17 2.46
CA ALA A 119 -3.90 -21.30 2.21
C ALA A 119 -3.97 -20.01 3.04
N TYR A 120 -2.92 -19.63 3.76
CA TYR A 120 -2.80 -18.35 4.47
C TYR A 120 -1.65 -17.51 3.90
N GLY A 121 -1.93 -16.28 3.55
CA GLY A 121 -0.92 -15.38 3.00
C GLY A 121 -1.29 -13.91 3.13
N PHE A 122 -0.30 -13.05 2.93
CA PHE A 122 -0.49 -11.65 2.70
C PHE A 122 -0.88 -11.42 1.24
N HIS A 123 -1.80 -10.51 0.99
CA HIS A 123 -2.18 -10.16 -0.37
C HIS A 123 -2.87 -8.78 -0.44
N GLU A 124 -2.95 -8.22 -1.64
CA GLU A 124 -3.73 -7.02 -1.92
C GLU A 124 -5.22 -7.23 -1.70
N GLY A 125 -5.91 -6.16 -1.32
CA GLY A 125 -7.36 -6.05 -1.33
C GLY A 125 -7.82 -4.83 -0.53
N PHE A 126 -9.12 -4.56 -0.55
CA PHE A 126 -9.68 -3.47 0.23
C PHE A 126 -9.49 -3.70 1.72
N VAL A 127 -8.97 -2.69 2.41
CA VAL A 127 -8.78 -2.71 3.86
C VAL A 127 -9.91 -1.95 4.56
N TRP A 128 -10.28 -2.44 5.72
CA TRP A 128 -11.37 -1.92 6.53
C TRP A 128 -10.86 -1.61 7.93
N SER A 129 -11.64 -0.89 8.71
CA SER A 129 -11.29 -0.56 10.10
C SER A 129 -11.39 -1.75 11.07
N SER A 130 -11.99 -2.87 10.65
CA SER A 130 -12.20 -4.06 11.49
C SER A 130 -11.71 -5.35 10.82
N PRO A 131 -11.43 -6.43 11.59
CA PRO A 131 -11.10 -7.75 11.05
C PRO A 131 -12.18 -8.24 10.08
N ARG A 132 -11.79 -8.74 8.89
CA ARG A 132 -12.76 -9.01 7.82
C ARG A 132 -12.46 -10.21 6.94
N THR A 133 -11.28 -10.80 7.03
CA THR A 133 -10.89 -11.89 6.15
C THR A 133 -11.30 -13.26 6.72
N HIS A 134 -11.03 -14.32 5.95
CA HIS A 134 -11.16 -15.71 6.39
C HIS A 134 -9.82 -16.30 6.84
N GLY A 135 -8.94 -15.44 7.38
CA GLY A 135 -7.64 -15.82 7.91
C GLY A 135 -6.44 -15.29 7.13
N CYS A 136 -6.57 -14.99 5.84
CA CYS A 136 -5.54 -14.27 5.08
C CYS A 136 -5.33 -12.86 5.65
N VAL A 137 -4.18 -12.26 5.33
CA VAL A 137 -3.82 -10.90 5.73
C VAL A 137 -3.96 -9.99 4.52
N ARG A 138 -5.01 -9.19 4.52
CA ARG A 138 -5.31 -8.29 3.42
C ARG A 138 -4.68 -6.93 3.66
N MET A 139 -4.04 -6.39 2.65
CA MET A 139 -3.34 -5.09 2.70
C MET A 139 -3.76 -4.21 1.53
N HIS A 140 -3.69 -2.90 1.73
CA HIS A 140 -3.82 -1.98 0.61
C HIS A 140 -2.74 -2.28 -0.44
N ARG A 141 -3.07 -2.05 -1.74
CA ARG A 141 -2.18 -2.36 -2.87
C ARG A 141 -0.75 -1.84 -2.69
N GLU A 142 -0.62 -0.58 -2.26
CA GLU A 142 0.68 0.05 -2.03
C GLU A 142 1.53 -0.71 -0.99
N ALA A 143 0.90 -1.16 0.08
CA ALA A 143 1.57 -1.90 1.15
C ALA A 143 1.87 -3.34 0.72
N ALA A 144 0.93 -4.01 0.05
CA ALA A 144 1.12 -5.39 -0.43
C ALA A 144 2.27 -5.49 -1.44
N ALA A 145 2.37 -4.53 -2.39
CA ALA A 145 3.44 -4.48 -3.36
C ALA A 145 4.82 -4.29 -2.70
N ARG A 146 4.90 -3.40 -1.70
CA ARG A 146 6.13 -3.15 -0.94
C ARG A 146 6.53 -4.33 -0.06
N LEU A 147 5.55 -4.96 0.62
CA LEU A 147 5.82 -6.20 1.36
C LEU A 147 6.38 -7.27 0.44
N TYR A 148 5.73 -7.47 -0.72
CA TYR A 148 6.19 -8.43 -1.72
C TYR A 148 7.62 -8.17 -2.18
N ALA A 149 8.01 -6.90 -2.35
CA ALA A 149 9.37 -6.52 -2.72
C ALA A 149 10.38 -6.74 -1.57
N LEU A 150 9.95 -6.59 -0.30
CA LEU A 150 10.81 -6.72 0.88
C LEU A 150 11.10 -8.18 1.27
N VAL A 151 10.16 -9.10 1.04
CA VAL A 151 10.29 -10.48 1.52
C VAL A 151 10.74 -11.44 0.43
N ARG A 152 11.40 -12.54 0.84
CA ARG A 152 11.77 -13.69 -0.01
C ARG A 152 11.22 -14.99 0.59
N ILE A 153 11.24 -16.06 -0.17
CA ILE A 153 10.98 -17.41 0.39
C ILE A 153 11.98 -17.67 1.52
N GLY A 154 11.50 -18.15 2.63
CA GLY A 154 12.25 -18.33 3.88
C GLY A 154 12.25 -17.11 4.81
N THR A 155 11.76 -15.92 4.41
CA THR A 155 11.63 -14.77 5.34
C THR A 155 10.77 -15.15 6.54
N PRO A 156 11.27 -14.98 7.80
CA PRO A 156 10.49 -15.26 9.01
C PRO A 156 9.24 -14.39 9.12
N VAL A 157 8.15 -14.98 9.61
CA VAL A 157 6.86 -14.31 9.86
C VAL A 157 6.41 -14.65 11.27
N HIS A 158 6.26 -13.64 12.12
CA HIS A 158 5.79 -13.77 13.48
C HIS A 158 4.40 -13.15 13.59
N ILE A 159 3.42 -13.90 14.09
CA ILE A 159 2.03 -13.46 14.22
C ILE A 159 1.60 -13.59 15.67
N ALA A 160 1.26 -12.47 16.30
CA ALA A 160 0.81 -12.44 17.69
C ALA A 160 -0.32 -11.41 17.88
N GLN A 161 -0.90 -11.36 19.07
CA GLN A 161 -1.90 -10.36 19.43
C GLN A 161 -1.28 -8.96 19.48
N SER A 162 -0.04 -8.85 19.97
CA SER A 162 0.69 -7.57 20.08
C SER A 162 2.20 -7.80 19.99
N PHE A 163 2.91 -6.72 19.65
CA PHE A 163 4.37 -6.62 19.65
C PHE A 163 4.82 -5.29 20.28
N PRO A 164 6.07 -5.17 20.74
CA PRO A 164 6.61 -3.89 21.20
C PRO A 164 6.53 -2.78 20.16
N GLU A 165 6.61 -3.11 18.88
CA GLU A 165 6.47 -2.21 17.74
C GLU A 165 5.12 -1.50 17.71
N ASP A 166 4.07 -2.05 18.34
CA ASP A 166 2.75 -1.42 18.42
C ASP A 166 2.83 -0.10 19.19
N GLN A 167 3.58 -0.06 20.29
CA GLN A 167 3.74 1.16 21.08
C GLN A 167 4.59 2.22 20.36
N GLN A 168 5.53 1.77 19.56
CA GLN A 168 6.48 2.64 18.88
C GLN A 168 5.92 3.21 17.57
N TYR A 169 5.25 2.39 16.75
CA TYR A 169 4.96 2.72 15.35
C TYR A 169 3.47 2.69 14.98
N ALA A 170 2.59 2.00 15.73
CA ALA A 170 1.20 1.80 15.28
C ALA A 170 0.41 3.11 15.12
N LYS A 171 0.75 4.14 15.90
CA LYS A 171 0.11 5.48 15.87
C LYS A 171 0.40 6.25 14.57
N ASP A 172 1.56 5.98 13.95
CA ASP A 172 2.03 6.67 12.76
C ASP A 172 1.62 5.95 11.45
N VAL A 173 0.98 4.79 11.57
CA VAL A 173 0.49 4.02 10.42
C VAL A 173 -0.73 4.71 9.81
N THR A 174 -0.64 5.03 8.52
CA THR A 174 -1.80 5.52 7.76
C THR A 174 -2.90 4.47 7.76
N ARG A 175 -4.09 4.86 8.25
CA ARG A 175 -5.26 3.99 8.29
C ARG A 175 -6.38 4.55 7.42
N ILE A 176 -6.94 3.66 6.60
CA ILE A 176 -8.09 3.94 5.75
C ILE A 176 -9.17 2.90 5.99
N ASP A 177 -10.38 3.24 5.60
CA ASP A 177 -11.52 2.31 5.57
C ASP A 177 -12.15 2.36 4.19
N GLN A 178 -11.99 1.29 3.43
CA GLN A 178 -12.51 1.13 2.07
C GLN A 178 -13.83 0.34 2.05
N SER A 179 -14.52 0.23 3.20
CA SER A 179 -15.77 -0.54 3.29
C SER A 179 -16.91 0.03 2.44
N ARG A 180 -16.80 1.32 2.08
CA ARG A 180 -17.78 2.05 1.25
C ARG A 180 -17.27 2.39 -0.14
N ASP A 181 -16.03 1.98 -0.46
CA ASP A 181 -15.48 2.21 -1.80
C ASP A 181 -16.21 1.33 -2.82
N PRO A 182 -16.46 1.84 -4.04
CA PRO A 182 -17.11 1.06 -5.07
C PRO A 182 -16.23 -0.13 -5.47
N ASN A 183 -16.88 -1.27 -5.71
CA ASN A 183 -16.16 -2.42 -6.24
C ASN A 183 -15.62 -2.11 -7.64
N PRO A 184 -14.37 -2.50 -7.94
CA PRO A 184 -13.84 -2.38 -9.29
C PRO A 184 -14.68 -3.17 -10.30
N PRO A 185 -14.79 -2.73 -11.57
CA PRO A 185 -15.47 -3.50 -12.60
C PRO A 185 -14.86 -4.89 -12.74
N ARG A 186 -15.71 -5.89 -12.95
CA ARG A 186 -15.25 -7.26 -13.15
C ARG A 186 -14.25 -7.39 -14.32
N SER A 187 -14.41 -6.60 -15.39
CA SER A 187 -13.47 -6.57 -16.52
C SER A 187 -12.05 -6.18 -16.09
N LEU A 188 -11.90 -5.20 -15.19
CA LEU A 188 -10.61 -4.80 -14.64
C LEU A 188 -10.05 -5.87 -13.71
N LEU A 189 -10.88 -6.42 -12.80
CA LEU A 189 -10.48 -7.50 -11.89
C LEU A 189 -9.94 -8.72 -12.64
N MET A 190 -10.53 -9.03 -13.81
CA MET A 190 -10.14 -10.19 -14.62
C MET A 190 -9.00 -9.90 -15.59
N SER A 191 -8.59 -8.65 -15.76
CA SER A 191 -7.50 -8.27 -16.67
C SER A 191 -6.13 -8.48 -16.05
N THR A 192 -5.09 -8.45 -16.88
CA THR A 192 -3.68 -8.43 -16.44
C THR A 192 -3.28 -7.06 -15.87
N GLU A 193 -4.03 -6.00 -16.23
CA GLU A 193 -3.83 -4.64 -15.72
C GLU A 193 -3.92 -4.56 -14.19
N TRP A 194 -4.75 -5.44 -13.60
CA TRP A 194 -4.86 -5.53 -12.14
C TRP A 194 -3.53 -5.81 -11.44
N PHE A 195 -2.61 -6.50 -12.09
CA PHE A 195 -1.33 -6.92 -11.50
C PHE A 195 -0.16 -5.96 -11.78
N LYS A 196 -0.42 -4.81 -12.38
CA LYS A 196 0.62 -3.78 -12.56
C LYS A 196 1.02 -3.20 -11.21
N ASP A 197 2.31 -2.90 -11.05
CA ASP A 197 2.81 -2.25 -9.85
C ASP A 197 2.20 -0.87 -9.66
N PRO A 198 2.05 -0.41 -8.41
CA PRO A 198 1.75 0.98 -8.14
C PRO A 198 2.85 1.88 -8.73
N PRO A 199 2.52 3.14 -9.09
CA PRO A 199 3.50 4.05 -9.66
C PRO A 199 4.61 4.42 -8.68
N GLY A 200 5.80 4.66 -9.20
CA GLY A 200 6.98 5.04 -8.43
C GLY A 200 7.75 3.85 -7.86
N PRO A 201 8.86 4.11 -7.17
CA PRO A 201 9.68 3.07 -6.57
C PRO A 201 8.94 2.38 -5.43
N LEU A 202 9.00 1.05 -5.39
CA LEU A 202 8.43 0.26 -4.29
C LEU A 202 9.26 0.41 -3.01
N LEU A 203 10.57 0.46 -3.15
CA LEU A 203 11.52 0.62 -2.05
C LEU A 203 12.38 1.85 -2.30
N VAL A 204 12.65 2.62 -1.24
CA VAL A 204 13.49 3.81 -1.27
C VAL A 204 14.73 3.61 -0.41
N ASP A 205 15.78 4.38 -0.67
CA ASP A 205 16.96 4.42 0.18
C ASP A 205 16.62 5.17 1.50
N HIS A 206 17.28 4.76 2.59
CA HIS A 206 17.04 5.35 3.93
C HIS A 206 17.89 6.59 4.12
#